data_fa2c23a8e11157f4dc1119d8490791ac
#
_entry.id   fa2c23a8e11157f4dc1119d8490791ac
#
_cell.length_a   1.000
_cell.length_b   1.000
_cell.length_c   1.000
_cell.angle_alpha   90.00
_cell.angle_beta   90.00
_cell.angle_gamma   90.00
#
_symmetry.space_group_name_H-M   'P 1'
#
loop_
_entity.id
_entity.type
_entity.pdbx_description
1 polymer ?
#
loop_
_entity_poly.entity_id
_entity_poly.type
_entity_poly.pdbx_seq_one_letter_code
_entity_poly.pdbx_strand_id
1 'polypeptide(L)'
;EKPLNKKTRFWIKMNTGMNRLGMFAEECQRAIEFLKSVPNTEIVFMTHLAYADDMENPASKSFTDKQLKRFRQIEDVLKLDFDGKLQTSISASAGILTLKEAHRDYVRPGVMLYGSSPLAKKNGGDLGLHPVMTLSSRLIAIKEVQAGEGVGYNATYVCEKETKVGTVSIGYGDGYPRSARNGTPVLIKTSEKIFRTQIIGRVSMDMITVDLSGIDDVQINDEVVLWGHGLVADEVAAHSGTIAYELFCKVTKRVPFIYV
;
A
#
# COMPACT_ATOMS: atom_id res chain seq x y z
N GLU A 1 37.67 -1.48 -17.58
CA GLU A 1 36.71 -1.62 -16.50
C GLU A 1 37.40 -2.25 -15.28
N LYS A 2 37.18 -1.71 -14.07
CA LYS A 2 37.77 -2.31 -12.86
C LYS A 2 37.01 -3.60 -12.55
N PRO A 3 37.69 -4.73 -12.29
CA PRO A 3 37.00 -5.96 -11.90
C PRO A 3 36.22 -5.76 -10.62
N LEU A 4 35.08 -6.45 -10.49
CA LEU A 4 34.29 -6.44 -9.27
C LEU A 4 35.09 -7.10 -8.14
N ASN A 5 35.52 -6.31 -7.15
CA ASN A 5 36.30 -6.80 -6.00
C ASN A 5 35.46 -7.54 -4.97
N LYS A 6 34.12 -7.51 -5.11
CA LYS A 6 33.15 -8.16 -4.22
C LYS A 6 32.14 -8.94 -5.02
N LYS A 7 31.67 -10.04 -4.44
CA LYS A 7 30.55 -10.79 -4.99
C LYS A 7 29.35 -9.88 -5.18
N THR A 8 28.91 -9.70 -6.43
CA THR A 8 27.84 -8.76 -6.79
C THR A 8 26.68 -9.51 -7.41
N ARG A 9 25.47 -9.26 -6.91
CA ARG A 9 24.26 -9.89 -7.39
C ARG A 9 23.52 -8.97 -8.35
N PHE A 10 23.31 -9.45 -9.59
CA PHE A 10 22.57 -8.77 -10.65
C PHE A 10 21.17 -9.37 -10.77
N TRP A 11 20.18 -8.50 -10.72
CA TRP A 11 18.79 -8.86 -10.93
C TRP A 11 18.39 -8.51 -12.37
N ILE A 12 18.36 -9.53 -13.23
CA ILE A 12 18.00 -9.39 -14.64
C ILE A 12 16.50 -9.51 -14.78
N LYS A 13 15.87 -8.39 -15.11
CA LYS A 13 14.40 -8.30 -15.18
C LYS A 13 13.91 -8.51 -16.61
N MET A 14 13.08 -9.54 -16.80
CA MET A 14 12.35 -9.77 -18.04
C MET A 14 11.00 -9.05 -18.04
N ASN A 15 10.73 -8.35 -19.14
CA ASN A 15 9.39 -7.84 -19.43
C ASN A 15 8.52 -8.96 -20.02
N THR A 16 7.65 -9.53 -19.20
CA THR A 16 6.74 -10.59 -19.61
C THR A 16 5.36 -10.07 -20.07
N GLY A 17 5.16 -8.75 -20.05
CA GLY A 17 3.91 -8.13 -20.50
C GLY A 17 3.43 -6.94 -19.67
N MET A 18 4.11 -6.59 -18.56
CA MET A 18 3.74 -5.39 -17.79
C MET A 18 4.12 -4.08 -18.51
N ASN A 19 5.12 -4.11 -19.39
CA ASN A 19 5.56 -3.00 -20.25
C ASN A 19 5.95 -1.71 -19.51
N ARG A 20 6.43 -1.83 -18.28
CA ARG A 20 6.91 -0.70 -17.47
C ARG A 20 8.44 -0.62 -17.44
N LEU A 21 9.09 -1.73 -17.11
CA LEU A 21 10.54 -1.92 -17.08
C LEU A 21 10.88 -3.37 -17.35
N GLY A 22 12.09 -3.62 -17.79
CA GLY A 22 12.63 -4.95 -18.09
C GLY A 22 12.98 -5.10 -19.57
N MET A 23 13.83 -6.04 -19.85
CA MET A 23 14.31 -6.40 -21.17
C MET A 23 13.41 -7.46 -21.81
N PHE A 24 13.39 -7.55 -23.12
CA PHE A 24 12.78 -8.67 -23.81
C PHE A 24 13.71 -9.91 -23.75
N ALA A 25 13.18 -11.07 -24.13
CA ALA A 25 13.83 -12.37 -23.94
C ALA A 25 15.27 -12.40 -24.47
N GLU A 26 15.48 -11.98 -25.72
CA GLU A 26 16.79 -11.97 -26.37
C GLU A 26 17.80 -11.03 -25.68
N GLU A 27 17.33 -9.89 -25.18
CA GLU A 27 18.16 -8.94 -24.44
C GLU A 27 18.57 -9.52 -23.09
N CYS A 28 17.65 -10.22 -22.40
CA CYS A 28 17.96 -10.93 -21.17
C CYS A 28 19.04 -11.99 -21.38
N GLN A 29 18.92 -12.79 -22.46
CA GLN A 29 19.90 -13.82 -22.80
C GLN A 29 21.28 -13.21 -23.04
N ARG A 30 21.37 -12.15 -23.85
CA ARG A 30 22.65 -11.43 -24.09
C ARG A 30 23.26 -10.85 -22.82
N ALA A 31 22.43 -10.24 -21.96
CA ALA A 31 22.88 -9.67 -20.68
C ALA A 31 23.42 -10.75 -19.73
N ILE A 32 22.74 -11.89 -19.66
CA ILE A 32 23.14 -13.02 -18.82
C ILE A 32 24.45 -13.64 -19.36
N GLU A 33 24.56 -13.84 -20.66
CA GLU A 33 25.79 -14.36 -21.29
C GLU A 33 26.98 -13.45 -21.02
N PHE A 34 26.80 -12.14 -21.14
CA PHE A 34 27.85 -11.17 -20.77
C PHE A 34 28.24 -11.30 -19.29
N LEU A 35 27.24 -11.37 -18.38
CA LEU A 35 27.50 -11.43 -16.94
C LEU A 35 28.18 -12.71 -16.49
N LYS A 36 28.01 -13.84 -17.21
CA LYS A 36 28.73 -15.08 -16.95
C LYS A 36 30.25 -14.90 -17.10
N SER A 37 30.71 -14.03 -18.00
CA SER A 37 32.12 -13.74 -18.20
C SER A 37 32.71 -12.79 -17.15
N VAL A 38 31.87 -12.16 -16.31
CA VAL A 38 32.30 -11.20 -15.29
C VAL A 38 32.55 -11.91 -13.96
N PRO A 39 33.81 -11.88 -13.44
CA PRO A 39 34.12 -12.52 -12.16
C PRO A 39 33.31 -11.98 -10.98
N ASN A 40 33.07 -12.82 -10.00
CA ASN A 40 32.33 -12.47 -8.78
C ASN A 40 30.87 -12.06 -9.01
N THR A 41 30.24 -12.55 -10.08
CA THR A 41 28.85 -12.27 -10.43
C THR A 41 27.91 -13.39 -9.93
N GLU A 42 26.82 -13.00 -9.29
CA GLU A 42 25.61 -13.83 -9.08
C GLU A 42 24.46 -13.26 -9.91
N ILE A 43 23.64 -14.13 -10.48
CA ILE A 43 22.52 -13.71 -11.33
C ILE A 43 21.21 -14.21 -10.72
N VAL A 44 20.24 -13.30 -10.59
CA VAL A 44 18.83 -13.63 -10.30
C VAL A 44 17.99 -13.19 -11.49
N PHE A 45 17.31 -14.13 -12.12
CA PHE A 45 16.39 -13.84 -13.22
C PHE A 45 14.99 -13.58 -12.67
N MET A 46 14.38 -12.46 -13.06
CA MET A 46 13.12 -12.03 -12.46
C MET A 46 12.11 -11.46 -13.46
N THR A 47 10.85 -11.47 -13.05
CA THR A 47 9.78 -10.68 -13.68
C THR A 47 8.88 -10.03 -12.64
N HIS A 48 7.82 -9.34 -13.09
CA HIS A 48 6.78 -8.77 -12.22
C HIS A 48 5.41 -8.96 -12.86
N LEU A 49 4.47 -9.49 -12.09
CA LEU A 49 3.11 -9.74 -12.53
C LEU A 49 2.28 -8.47 -12.46
N ALA A 50 1.46 -8.24 -13.48
CA ALA A 50 0.65 -7.01 -13.60
C ALA A 50 -0.74 -7.16 -12.97
N TYR A 51 -1.28 -8.39 -12.88
CA TYR A 51 -2.66 -8.67 -12.49
C TYR A 51 -2.80 -9.80 -11.46
N ALA A 52 -1.79 -10.01 -10.63
CA ALA A 52 -1.86 -11.03 -9.57
C ALA A 52 -2.74 -10.60 -8.39
N ASP A 53 -3.24 -9.39 -8.38
CA ASP A 53 -4.09 -8.79 -7.37
C ASP A 53 -5.59 -9.16 -7.48
N ASP A 54 -6.05 -9.62 -8.64
CA ASP A 54 -7.44 -10.07 -8.86
C ASP A 54 -7.49 -11.37 -9.68
N MET A 55 -7.01 -12.47 -9.10
CA MET A 55 -6.97 -13.79 -9.75
C MET A 55 -8.34 -14.46 -9.91
N GLU A 56 -9.39 -13.92 -9.28
CA GLU A 56 -10.77 -14.36 -9.47
C GLU A 56 -11.35 -13.83 -10.80
N ASN A 57 -10.82 -12.73 -11.33
CA ASN A 57 -11.20 -12.19 -12.62
C ASN A 57 -10.58 -13.00 -13.75
N PRO A 58 -11.38 -13.61 -14.68
CA PRO A 58 -10.84 -14.44 -15.73
C PRO A 58 -9.86 -13.75 -16.68
N ALA A 59 -10.03 -12.44 -16.93
CA ALA A 59 -9.12 -11.66 -17.77
C ALA A 59 -7.76 -11.46 -17.08
N SER A 60 -7.77 -11.11 -15.79
CA SER A 60 -6.57 -10.96 -14.96
C SER A 60 -5.81 -12.28 -14.85
N LYS A 61 -6.54 -13.38 -14.62
CA LYS A 61 -5.97 -14.73 -14.58
C LYS A 61 -5.32 -15.10 -15.91
N SER A 62 -6.04 -14.92 -17.03
CA SER A 62 -5.53 -15.22 -18.37
C SER A 62 -4.26 -14.41 -18.69
N PHE A 63 -4.22 -13.14 -18.31
CA PHE A 63 -3.03 -12.29 -18.50
C PHE A 63 -1.86 -12.77 -17.66
N THR A 64 -2.09 -13.08 -16.39
CA THR A 64 -1.07 -13.61 -15.47
C THR A 64 -0.52 -14.95 -15.97
N ASP A 65 -1.38 -15.87 -16.43
CA ASP A 65 -0.96 -17.15 -17.01
C ASP A 65 -0.05 -16.95 -18.24
N LYS A 66 -0.36 -15.96 -19.11
CA LYS A 66 0.50 -15.58 -20.23
C LYS A 66 1.87 -15.07 -19.79
N GLN A 67 1.91 -14.22 -18.75
CA GLN A 67 3.17 -13.72 -18.19
C GLN A 67 4.01 -14.87 -17.62
N LEU A 68 3.41 -15.77 -16.85
CA LEU A 68 4.08 -16.94 -16.30
C LEU A 68 4.60 -17.88 -17.39
N LYS A 69 3.80 -18.13 -18.45
CA LYS A 69 4.23 -18.96 -19.59
C LYS A 69 5.46 -18.36 -20.28
N ARG A 70 5.44 -17.05 -20.58
CA ARG A 70 6.57 -16.33 -21.20
C ARG A 70 7.83 -16.42 -20.34
N PHE A 71 7.69 -16.25 -19.03
CA PHE A 71 8.81 -16.34 -18.12
C PHE A 71 9.40 -17.74 -18.08
N ARG A 72 8.57 -18.79 -17.94
CA ARG A 72 8.99 -20.20 -17.88
C ARG A 72 9.75 -20.60 -19.14
N GLN A 73 9.29 -20.20 -20.32
CA GLN A 73 9.97 -20.52 -21.58
C GLN A 73 11.43 -20.08 -21.62
N ILE A 74 11.74 -18.92 -21.06
CA ILE A 74 13.12 -18.40 -21.01
C ILE A 74 13.86 -18.94 -19.77
N GLU A 75 13.17 -19.08 -18.63
CA GLU A 75 13.71 -19.71 -17.42
C GLU A 75 14.25 -21.11 -17.71
N ASP A 76 13.50 -21.93 -18.44
CA ASP A 76 13.88 -23.31 -18.77
C ASP A 76 15.15 -23.35 -19.66
N VAL A 77 15.24 -22.47 -20.66
CA VAL A 77 16.45 -22.35 -21.51
C VAL A 77 17.65 -21.89 -20.67
N LEU A 78 17.49 -20.86 -19.85
CA LEU A 78 18.57 -20.33 -19.04
C LEU A 78 19.04 -21.31 -17.96
N LYS A 79 18.14 -22.11 -17.38
CA LYS A 79 18.51 -23.11 -16.38
C LYS A 79 19.45 -24.19 -16.92
N LEU A 80 19.33 -24.55 -18.18
CA LEU A 80 20.29 -25.48 -18.83
C LEU A 80 21.70 -24.92 -18.78
N ASP A 81 21.86 -23.64 -19.05
CA ASP A 81 23.14 -22.95 -19.04
C ASP A 81 23.77 -22.79 -17.64
N PHE A 82 23.02 -22.98 -16.59
CA PHE A 82 23.43 -22.86 -15.20
C PHE A 82 23.41 -24.18 -14.43
N ASP A 83 23.37 -25.32 -15.12
CA ASP A 83 23.24 -26.65 -14.50
C ASP A 83 22.07 -26.74 -13.51
N GLY A 84 20.96 -26.07 -13.83
CA GLY A 84 19.77 -25.99 -12.98
C GLY A 84 19.86 -25.06 -11.77
N LYS A 85 20.97 -24.30 -11.60
CA LYS A 85 21.23 -23.48 -10.42
C LYS A 85 20.86 -21.98 -10.58
N LEU A 86 20.22 -21.58 -11.69
CA LEU A 86 19.78 -20.21 -11.88
C LEU A 86 18.72 -19.84 -10.84
N GLN A 87 19.02 -18.85 -10.02
CA GLN A 87 18.05 -18.31 -9.05
C GLN A 87 17.02 -17.43 -9.75
N THR A 88 15.77 -17.52 -9.31
CA THR A 88 14.65 -16.82 -9.97
C THR A 88 13.70 -16.16 -8.98
N SER A 89 12.95 -15.15 -9.46
CA SER A 89 11.99 -14.40 -8.66
C SER A 89 10.83 -13.88 -9.51
N ILE A 90 9.61 -14.26 -9.16
CA ILE A 90 8.39 -13.83 -9.87
C ILE A 90 7.51 -12.98 -8.98
N SER A 91 7.19 -13.46 -7.78
CA SER A 91 6.12 -12.95 -6.92
C SER A 91 6.53 -11.72 -6.11
N ALA A 92 5.72 -10.66 -6.22
CA ALA A 92 5.60 -9.59 -5.23
C ALA A 92 4.39 -9.91 -4.31
N SER A 93 3.98 -9.00 -3.43
CA SER A 93 2.97 -9.24 -2.39
C SER A 93 1.73 -9.99 -2.88
N ALA A 94 1.13 -9.59 -4.00
CA ALA A 94 -0.05 -10.27 -4.55
C ALA A 94 0.25 -11.71 -4.98
N GLY A 95 1.31 -11.91 -5.76
CA GLY A 95 1.70 -13.26 -6.20
C GLY A 95 2.12 -14.18 -5.06
N ILE A 96 2.66 -13.63 -3.95
CA ILE A 96 2.97 -14.41 -2.75
C ILE A 96 1.69 -15.00 -2.16
N LEU A 97 0.62 -14.24 -2.12
CA LEU A 97 -0.64 -14.65 -1.50
C LEU A 97 -1.53 -15.51 -2.41
N THR A 98 -1.39 -15.34 -3.74
CA THR A 98 -2.33 -15.96 -4.70
C THR A 98 -1.74 -17.08 -5.55
N LEU A 99 -0.40 -17.18 -5.68
CA LEU A 99 0.28 -18.03 -6.66
C LEU A 99 1.48 -18.75 -6.02
N LYS A 100 1.24 -19.80 -5.23
CA LYS A 100 2.31 -20.56 -4.56
C LYS A 100 3.36 -21.10 -5.53
N GLU A 101 2.94 -21.52 -6.72
CA GLU A 101 3.82 -22.04 -7.78
C GLU A 101 4.75 -20.97 -8.38
N ALA A 102 4.48 -19.68 -8.10
CA ALA A 102 5.28 -18.56 -8.56
C ALA A 102 6.24 -18.00 -7.49
N HIS A 103 6.41 -18.64 -6.33
CA HIS A 103 7.30 -18.16 -5.28
C HIS A 103 8.76 -18.20 -5.72
N ARG A 104 9.21 -19.29 -6.32
CA ARG A 104 10.60 -19.49 -6.77
C ARG A 104 11.61 -19.36 -5.61
N ASP A 105 12.89 -19.02 -5.94
CA ASP A 105 13.97 -18.90 -4.96
C ASP A 105 13.83 -17.64 -4.11
N TYR A 106 13.30 -16.57 -4.68
CA TYR A 106 13.07 -15.29 -3.99
C TYR A 106 11.65 -14.79 -4.18
N VAL A 107 11.08 -14.26 -3.11
CA VAL A 107 9.85 -13.46 -3.11
C VAL A 107 10.18 -12.02 -2.74
N ARG A 108 9.34 -11.08 -3.19
CA ARG A 108 9.53 -9.64 -2.97
C ARG A 108 8.28 -9.05 -2.29
N PRO A 109 8.07 -9.33 -0.99
CA PRO A 109 6.98 -8.72 -0.27
C PRO A 109 7.18 -7.20 -0.18
N GLY A 110 6.11 -6.45 -0.37
CA GLY A 110 6.07 -4.99 -0.24
C GLY A 110 4.97 -4.61 0.74
N VAL A 111 3.81 -4.17 0.24
CA VAL A 111 2.71 -3.65 1.06
C VAL A 111 2.23 -4.64 2.13
N MET A 112 2.29 -5.93 1.89
CA MET A 112 1.91 -6.94 2.89
C MET A 112 2.77 -6.86 4.16
N LEU A 113 4.02 -6.38 4.08
CA LEU A 113 4.87 -6.15 5.26
C LEU A 113 4.39 -4.99 6.12
N TYR A 114 3.59 -4.09 5.54
CA TYR A 114 2.97 -2.97 6.26
C TYR A 114 1.57 -3.32 6.80
N GLY A 115 1.13 -4.57 6.59
CA GLY A 115 -0.16 -5.04 7.08
C GLY A 115 -1.35 -4.69 6.18
N SER A 116 -1.10 -4.22 4.95
CA SER A 116 -2.14 -3.90 3.98
C SER A 116 -2.21 -4.91 2.85
N SER A 117 -3.40 -5.04 2.28
CA SER A 117 -3.68 -6.00 1.22
C SER A 117 -3.11 -5.54 -0.12
N PRO A 118 -2.44 -6.43 -0.87
CA PRO A 118 -2.17 -6.23 -2.28
C PRO A 118 -3.35 -6.61 -3.18
N LEU A 119 -4.46 -7.15 -2.62
CA LEU A 119 -5.58 -7.71 -3.40
C LEU A 119 -6.72 -6.71 -3.53
N ALA A 120 -7.34 -6.67 -4.70
CA ALA A 120 -8.34 -5.65 -5.05
C ALA A 120 -9.63 -5.70 -4.19
N LYS A 121 -10.00 -6.88 -3.66
CA LYS A 121 -11.29 -7.10 -2.98
C LYS A 121 -11.16 -7.50 -1.50
N LYS A 122 -9.96 -7.48 -0.95
CA LYS A 122 -9.70 -7.89 0.43
C LYS A 122 -8.85 -6.84 1.12
N ASN A 123 -9.10 -6.60 2.39
CA ASN A 123 -8.23 -5.79 3.23
C ASN A 123 -7.16 -6.65 3.92
N GLY A 124 -6.20 -6.01 4.57
CA GLY A 124 -5.09 -6.72 5.24
C GLY A 124 -5.58 -7.70 6.32
N GLY A 125 -6.60 -7.32 7.09
CA GLY A 125 -7.19 -8.16 8.13
C GLY A 125 -7.81 -9.46 7.59
N ASP A 126 -8.45 -9.42 6.41
CA ASP A 126 -9.03 -10.60 5.74
C ASP A 126 -7.95 -11.61 5.34
N LEU A 127 -6.71 -11.18 5.27
CA LEU A 127 -5.54 -11.98 4.89
C LEU A 127 -4.66 -12.36 6.08
N GLY A 128 -5.08 -12.04 7.30
CA GLY A 128 -4.28 -12.25 8.53
C GLY A 128 -3.05 -11.35 8.62
N LEU A 129 -3.01 -10.24 7.88
CA LEU A 129 -1.95 -9.26 7.96
C LEU A 129 -2.25 -8.24 9.07
N HIS A 130 -1.21 -7.82 9.78
CA HIS A 130 -1.34 -6.88 10.89
C HIS A 130 -0.67 -5.55 10.57
N PRO A 131 -1.34 -4.40 10.81
CA PRO A 131 -0.72 -3.09 10.63
C PRO A 131 0.54 -2.92 11.48
N VAL A 132 1.63 -2.48 10.87
CA VAL A 132 2.91 -2.16 11.53
C VAL A 132 3.14 -0.65 11.64
N MET A 133 2.23 0.15 11.11
CA MET A 133 2.27 1.60 11.13
C MET A 133 0.89 2.15 11.50
N THR A 134 0.84 2.99 12.51
CA THR A 134 -0.37 3.72 12.90
C THR A 134 -0.13 5.22 12.70
N LEU A 135 -1.00 5.88 11.96
CA LEU A 135 -1.04 7.33 11.88
C LEU A 135 -2.13 7.82 12.83
N SER A 136 -1.76 8.65 13.78
CA SER A 136 -2.70 9.28 14.70
C SER A 136 -2.39 10.77 14.89
N SER A 137 -3.37 11.50 15.38
CA SER A 137 -3.28 12.90 15.77
C SER A 137 -4.19 13.16 16.96
N ARG A 138 -4.47 14.43 17.25
CA ARG A 138 -5.24 14.84 18.44
C ARG A 138 -6.39 15.75 18.06
N LEU A 139 -7.49 15.66 18.82
CA LEU A 139 -8.56 16.65 18.80
C LEU A 139 -8.04 17.96 19.38
N ILE A 140 -8.22 19.07 18.64
CA ILE A 140 -7.80 20.42 19.04
C ILE A 140 -8.97 21.37 19.28
N ALA A 141 -10.17 21.04 18.79
CA ALA A 141 -11.37 21.81 19.04
C ALA A 141 -12.61 20.89 18.97
N ILE A 142 -13.63 21.24 19.73
CA ILE A 142 -14.96 20.63 19.71
C ILE A 142 -15.99 21.75 19.64
N LYS A 143 -17.00 21.63 18.77
CA LYS A 143 -18.06 22.63 18.56
C LYS A 143 -19.39 21.95 18.32
N GLU A 144 -20.47 22.54 18.83
CA GLU A 144 -21.83 22.21 18.41
C GLU A 144 -22.20 23.09 17.21
N VAL A 145 -22.61 22.44 16.11
CA VAL A 145 -22.99 23.07 14.84
C VAL A 145 -24.46 22.79 14.60
N GLN A 146 -25.24 23.84 14.32
CA GLN A 146 -26.69 23.75 14.19
C GLN A 146 -27.10 23.06 12.89
N ALA A 147 -28.30 22.50 12.86
CA ALA A 147 -28.91 21.96 11.65
C ALA A 147 -28.94 23.01 10.53
N GLY A 148 -28.61 22.60 9.30
CA GLY A 148 -28.54 23.48 8.12
C GLY A 148 -27.22 24.18 7.92
N GLU A 149 -26.31 24.15 8.89
CA GLU A 149 -24.99 24.76 8.73
C GLU A 149 -23.99 23.82 8.04
N GLY A 150 -23.08 24.42 7.27
CA GLY A 150 -22.06 23.68 6.52
C GLY A 150 -20.75 23.52 7.29
N VAL A 151 -20.05 22.40 7.05
CA VAL A 151 -18.76 22.10 7.65
C VAL A 151 -17.63 22.25 6.63
N GLY A 152 -16.64 23.08 6.96
CA GLY A 152 -15.41 23.24 6.18
C GLY A 152 -15.57 23.92 4.82
N TYR A 153 -14.55 23.79 3.98
CA TYR A 153 -14.52 24.45 2.66
C TYR A 153 -15.64 23.98 1.74
N ASN A 154 -16.33 24.95 1.14
CA ASN A 154 -17.45 24.77 0.22
C ASN A 154 -18.66 24.04 0.81
N ALA A 155 -18.76 23.96 2.16
CA ALA A 155 -19.84 23.29 2.85
C ALA A 155 -20.21 21.93 2.22
N THR A 156 -19.20 21.11 1.93
CA THR A 156 -19.40 19.80 1.28
C THR A 156 -20.13 18.79 2.18
N TYR A 157 -20.26 19.11 3.46
CA TYR A 157 -21.13 18.47 4.43
C TYR A 157 -22.02 19.54 5.06
N VAL A 158 -23.31 19.29 5.10
CA VAL A 158 -24.31 20.14 5.78
C VAL A 158 -24.91 19.32 6.91
N CYS A 159 -24.94 19.87 8.10
CA CYS A 159 -25.50 19.21 9.28
C CYS A 159 -27.02 19.07 9.13
N GLU A 160 -27.55 17.85 9.09
CA GLU A 160 -28.99 17.59 9.02
C GLU A 160 -29.69 17.83 10.38
N LYS A 161 -28.94 17.73 11.45
CA LYS A 161 -29.36 17.98 12.85
C LYS A 161 -28.23 18.68 13.59
N GLU A 162 -28.45 19.11 14.80
CA GLU A 162 -27.37 19.57 15.67
C GLU A 162 -26.30 18.49 15.78
N THR A 163 -25.07 18.86 15.44
CA THR A 163 -23.95 17.93 15.24
C THR A 163 -22.75 18.40 16.06
N LYS A 164 -22.20 17.52 16.90
CA LYS A 164 -20.94 17.75 17.59
C LYS A 164 -19.78 17.52 16.63
N VAL A 165 -19.05 18.56 16.28
CA VAL A 165 -17.96 18.54 15.30
C VAL A 165 -16.62 18.65 16.00
N GLY A 166 -15.72 17.68 15.76
CA GLY A 166 -14.33 17.70 16.21
C GLY A 166 -13.40 18.23 15.12
N THR A 167 -12.41 19.03 15.50
CA THR A 167 -11.29 19.38 14.62
C THR A 167 -10.04 18.64 15.07
N VAL A 168 -9.38 17.96 14.14
CA VAL A 168 -8.16 17.16 14.36
C VAL A 168 -6.98 17.84 13.71
N SER A 169 -5.83 17.89 14.40
CA SER A 169 -4.60 18.55 13.95
C SER A 169 -3.82 17.70 12.95
N ILE A 170 -4.40 17.40 11.79
CA ILE A 170 -3.76 16.70 10.67
C ILE A 170 -4.48 17.04 9.37
N GLY A 171 -3.72 17.22 8.30
CA GLY A 171 -4.28 17.51 6.98
C GLY A 171 -3.39 17.05 5.84
N TYR A 172 -3.64 17.55 4.64
CA TYR A 172 -2.87 17.11 3.47
C TYR A 172 -1.40 17.61 3.49
N GLY A 173 -1.07 18.63 4.27
CA GLY A 173 0.31 19.05 4.52
C GLY A 173 1.12 18.02 5.29
N ASP A 174 0.46 17.15 6.05
CA ASP A 174 1.05 16.04 6.80
C ASP A 174 1.10 14.75 5.98
N GLY A 175 0.43 14.74 4.82
CA GLY A 175 0.31 13.59 3.92
C GLY A 175 -1.02 12.86 4.00
N TYR A 176 -1.99 13.36 4.79
CA TYR A 176 -3.34 12.80 4.79
C TYR A 176 -4.03 13.11 3.45
N PRO A 177 -4.75 12.16 2.81
CA PRO A 177 -5.28 12.36 1.47
C PRO A 177 -6.34 13.46 1.42
N ARG A 178 -6.09 14.51 0.62
CA ARG A 178 -7.09 15.58 0.40
C ARG A 178 -8.36 15.07 -0.28
N SER A 179 -8.27 13.94 -0.97
CA SER A 179 -9.40 13.27 -1.64
C SER A 179 -10.26 12.43 -0.71
N ALA A 180 -9.90 12.30 0.58
CA ALA A 180 -10.74 11.63 1.56
C ALA A 180 -12.12 12.31 1.61
N ARG A 181 -13.18 11.50 1.42
CA ARG A 181 -14.56 11.97 1.31
C ARG A 181 -15.23 12.02 2.70
N ASN A 182 -16.36 12.71 2.77
CA ASN A 182 -17.31 12.52 3.87
C ASN A 182 -17.60 11.03 4.03
N GLY A 183 -17.62 10.54 5.25
CA GLY A 183 -17.77 9.11 5.54
C GLY A 183 -16.45 8.34 5.64
N THR A 184 -15.28 8.95 5.35
CA THR A 184 -13.99 8.30 5.59
C THR A 184 -13.84 8.01 7.08
N PRO A 185 -13.61 6.73 7.49
CA PRO A 185 -13.58 6.36 8.89
C PRO A 185 -12.35 6.90 9.62
N VAL A 186 -12.55 7.19 10.89
CA VAL A 186 -11.51 7.46 11.89
C VAL A 186 -11.89 6.81 13.22
N LEU A 187 -10.91 6.59 14.11
CA LEU A 187 -11.20 6.14 15.47
C LEU A 187 -10.87 7.26 16.44
N ILE A 188 -11.78 7.52 17.38
CA ILE A 188 -11.57 8.42 18.52
C ILE A 188 -11.29 7.53 19.74
N LYS A 189 -10.16 7.74 20.38
CA LYS A 189 -9.81 7.06 21.64
C LYS A 189 -10.04 8.02 22.79
N THR A 190 -11.14 7.84 23.49
CA THR A 190 -11.41 8.51 24.76
C THR A 190 -10.72 7.79 25.91
N SER A 191 -10.84 8.32 27.13
CA SER A 191 -10.34 7.65 28.34
C SER A 191 -10.97 6.29 28.60
N GLU A 192 -12.21 6.07 28.13
CA GLU A 192 -12.99 4.87 28.44
C GLU A 192 -13.03 3.86 27.28
N LYS A 193 -13.15 4.33 26.04
CA LYS A 193 -13.43 3.49 24.88
C LYS A 193 -12.82 4.02 23.59
N ILE A 194 -12.90 3.17 22.57
CA ILE A 194 -12.59 3.52 21.19
C ILE A 194 -13.91 3.60 20.41
N PHE A 195 -14.15 4.74 19.81
CA PHE A 195 -15.32 4.96 18.96
C PHE A 195 -14.90 5.04 17.50
N ARG A 196 -15.67 4.38 16.64
CA ARG A 196 -15.52 4.56 15.21
C ARG A 196 -16.47 5.64 14.74
N THR A 197 -15.94 6.65 14.10
CA THR A 197 -16.68 7.75 13.49
C THR A 197 -16.12 8.07 12.11
N GLN A 198 -16.42 9.24 11.57
CA GLN A 198 -16.13 9.58 10.19
C GLN A 198 -15.69 11.04 10.02
N ILE A 199 -14.96 11.28 8.93
CA ILE A 199 -14.68 12.61 8.45
C ILE A 199 -15.96 13.24 7.89
N ILE A 200 -16.19 14.50 8.23
CA ILE A 200 -17.23 15.36 7.68
C ILE A 200 -16.61 16.67 7.20
N GLY A 201 -16.99 17.15 6.04
CA GLY A 201 -16.37 18.29 5.40
C GLY A 201 -15.07 17.93 4.65
N ARG A 202 -14.45 18.93 4.06
CA ARG A 202 -13.28 18.77 3.20
C ARG A 202 -11.98 18.82 3.99
N VAL A 203 -11.07 17.90 3.70
CA VAL A 203 -9.72 17.92 4.30
C VAL A 203 -9.00 19.23 3.96
N SER A 204 -8.49 19.91 4.98
CA SER A 204 -7.70 21.13 4.89
C SER A 204 -6.20 20.83 4.91
N MET A 205 -5.36 21.87 4.82
CA MET A 205 -3.89 21.69 4.82
C MET A 205 -3.39 21.08 6.12
N ASP A 206 -3.89 21.57 7.26
CA ASP A 206 -3.38 21.24 8.59
C ASP A 206 -4.45 20.62 9.51
N MET A 207 -5.69 20.46 9.01
CA MET A 207 -6.82 20.01 9.83
C MET A 207 -7.81 19.18 9.04
N ILE A 208 -8.48 18.26 9.73
CA ILE A 208 -9.69 17.59 9.28
C ILE A 208 -10.80 17.82 10.31
N THR A 209 -12.04 17.67 9.90
CA THR A 209 -13.21 17.70 10.77
C THR A 209 -13.87 16.33 10.82
N VAL A 210 -14.33 15.94 12.01
CA VAL A 210 -14.92 14.62 12.28
C VAL A 210 -16.24 14.77 13.02
N ASP A 211 -17.14 13.84 12.80
CA ASP A 211 -18.40 13.75 13.51
C ASP A 211 -18.17 13.14 14.91
N LEU A 212 -18.55 13.85 15.94
CA LEU A 212 -18.46 13.40 17.33
C LEU A 212 -19.86 13.14 17.95
N SER A 213 -20.92 13.14 17.15
CA SER A 213 -22.28 12.90 17.62
C SER A 213 -22.39 11.53 18.29
N GLY A 214 -22.97 11.49 19.49
CA GLY A 214 -23.11 10.27 20.28
C GLY A 214 -21.83 9.79 21.00
N ILE A 215 -20.80 10.66 21.06
CA ILE A 215 -19.60 10.43 21.87
C ILE A 215 -19.59 11.46 23.00
N ASP A 216 -20.09 11.06 24.17
CA ASP A 216 -20.35 11.99 25.27
C ASP A 216 -19.07 12.37 26.04
N ASP A 217 -18.15 11.44 26.23
CA ASP A 217 -16.93 11.56 27.02
C ASP A 217 -15.71 12.08 26.24
N VAL A 218 -15.92 12.53 24.98
CA VAL A 218 -14.84 13.04 24.13
C VAL A 218 -14.31 14.39 24.62
N GLN A 219 -12.98 14.52 24.64
CA GLN A 219 -12.28 15.72 25.13
C GLN A 219 -11.20 16.19 24.13
N ILE A 220 -10.82 17.47 24.28
CA ILE A 220 -9.63 18.00 23.59
C ILE A 220 -8.42 17.19 24.04
N ASN A 221 -7.50 16.91 23.11
CA ASN A 221 -6.35 16.02 23.21
C ASN A 221 -6.64 14.51 23.13
N ASP A 222 -7.89 14.09 22.99
CA ASP A 222 -8.16 12.69 22.67
C ASP A 222 -7.47 12.28 21.37
N GLU A 223 -6.95 11.04 21.35
CA GLU A 223 -6.27 10.52 20.19
C GLU A 223 -7.25 10.15 19.08
N VAL A 224 -6.90 10.57 17.87
CA VAL A 224 -7.65 10.22 16.66
C VAL A 224 -6.76 9.37 15.75
N VAL A 225 -7.14 8.11 15.55
CA VAL A 225 -6.44 7.20 14.64
C VAL A 225 -7.01 7.37 13.24
N LEU A 226 -6.12 7.68 12.28
CA LEU A 226 -6.44 7.91 10.87
C LEU A 226 -6.30 6.63 10.03
N TRP A 227 -5.37 5.76 10.40
CA TRP A 227 -5.21 4.36 9.97
C TRP A 227 -4.21 3.65 10.87
N GLY A 228 -4.21 2.31 10.83
CA GLY A 228 -3.28 1.44 11.55
C GLY A 228 -4.03 0.49 12.48
N HIS A 229 -3.64 0.45 13.75
CA HIS A 229 -4.27 -0.46 14.72
C HIS A 229 -5.76 -0.15 14.90
N GLY A 230 -6.62 -1.12 14.61
CA GLY A 230 -8.08 -1.01 14.68
C GLY A 230 -8.74 -0.37 13.45
N LEU A 231 -7.99 0.24 12.54
CA LEU A 231 -8.49 0.85 11.31
C LEU A 231 -7.50 0.62 10.17
N VAL A 232 -7.74 -0.37 9.33
CA VAL A 232 -6.81 -0.72 8.24
C VAL A 232 -6.68 0.40 7.20
N ALA A 233 -5.46 0.64 6.75
CA ALA A 233 -5.18 1.68 5.76
C ALA A 233 -5.89 1.43 4.41
N ASP A 234 -6.17 0.17 4.08
CA ASP A 234 -6.92 -0.22 2.87
C ASP A 234 -8.31 0.42 2.82
N GLU A 235 -9.00 0.48 3.95
CA GLU A 235 -10.32 1.08 4.04
C GLU A 235 -10.29 2.59 3.83
N VAL A 236 -9.35 3.28 4.49
CA VAL A 236 -9.15 4.73 4.32
C VAL A 236 -8.73 5.05 2.88
N ALA A 237 -7.89 4.22 2.28
CA ALA A 237 -7.48 4.35 0.89
C ALA A 237 -8.67 4.24 -0.07
N ALA A 238 -9.57 3.27 0.13
CA ALA A 238 -10.77 3.09 -0.68
C ALA A 238 -11.69 4.32 -0.63
N HIS A 239 -11.91 4.89 0.56
CA HIS A 239 -12.67 6.14 0.75
C HIS A 239 -12.00 7.36 0.10
N SER A 240 -10.69 7.30 -0.11
CA SER A 240 -9.89 8.37 -0.70
C SER A 240 -9.66 8.18 -2.22
N GLY A 241 -10.16 7.09 -2.82
CA GLY A 241 -9.97 6.77 -4.23
C GLY A 241 -8.52 6.43 -4.60
N THR A 242 -7.80 5.80 -3.67
CA THR A 242 -6.39 5.42 -3.83
C THR A 242 -6.12 4.04 -3.21
N ILE A 243 -4.86 3.68 -3.04
CA ILE A 243 -4.37 2.43 -2.44
C ILE A 243 -3.49 2.71 -1.22
N ALA A 244 -3.43 1.75 -0.28
CA ALA A 244 -2.65 1.91 0.95
C ALA A 244 -1.15 2.22 0.71
N TYR A 245 -0.58 1.72 -0.39
CA TYR A 245 0.79 2.06 -0.81
C TYR A 245 1.00 3.59 -0.89
N GLU A 246 0.05 4.30 -1.50
CA GLU A 246 0.14 5.75 -1.66
C GLU A 246 0.00 6.45 -0.31
N LEU A 247 -0.90 6.00 0.56
CA LEU A 247 -1.05 6.55 1.90
C LEU A 247 0.26 6.50 2.68
N PHE A 248 0.92 5.34 2.70
CA PHE A 248 2.19 5.16 3.42
C PHE A 248 3.32 6.03 2.85
N CYS A 249 3.38 6.17 1.52
CA CYS A 249 4.39 6.98 0.85
C CYS A 249 4.18 8.50 1.02
N LYS A 250 2.94 8.94 1.29
CA LYS A 250 2.59 10.37 1.38
C LYS A 250 2.84 11.01 2.72
N VAL A 251 3.03 10.23 3.80
CA VAL A 251 3.32 10.80 5.12
C VAL A 251 4.58 11.65 5.03
N THR A 252 4.45 12.92 5.41
CA THR A 252 5.53 13.91 5.26
C THR A 252 6.43 13.96 6.50
N LYS A 253 7.57 14.62 6.38
CA LYS A 253 8.51 14.84 7.50
C LYS A 253 7.95 15.74 8.62
N ARG A 254 6.77 16.33 8.43
CA ARG A 254 6.07 17.08 9.49
C ARG A 254 5.54 16.14 10.58
N VAL A 255 5.27 14.88 10.24
CA VAL A 255 4.80 13.87 11.17
C VAL A 255 6.00 13.20 11.83
N PRO A 256 6.14 13.26 13.17
CA PRO A 256 7.20 12.56 13.86
C PRO A 256 6.99 11.04 13.79
N PHE A 257 8.05 10.29 13.49
CA PHE A 257 8.05 8.83 13.53
C PHE A 257 8.52 8.36 14.90
N ILE A 258 7.71 7.54 15.55
CA ILE A 258 8.03 6.90 16.83
C ILE A 258 8.12 5.40 16.57
N TYR A 259 9.27 4.82 16.88
CA TYR A 259 9.51 3.39 16.77
C TYR A 259 9.30 2.73 18.13
N VAL A 260 8.46 1.69 18.20
CA VAL A 260 8.08 0.97 19.42
C VAL A 260 8.44 -0.50 19.33
#